data_d0d2234b9e05278c25bd1d30198bf499
#
_entry.id   d0d2234b9e05278c25bd1d30198bf499
#
_cell.length_a   1.000
_cell.length_b   1.000
_cell.length_c   1.000
_cell.angle_alpha   90.00
_cell.angle_beta   90.00
_cell.angle_gamma   90.00
#
_symmetry.space_group_name_H-M   'P 1'
#
loop_
_entity.id
_entity.type
_entity.pdbx_description
1 polymer ?
#
loop_
_entity_poly.entity_id
_entity_poly.type
_entity_poly.pdbx_seq_one_letter_code
_entity_poly.pdbx_strand_id
1 'polypeptide(L)'
;MINSDHQLPVINKGELSEVCLAELAAIILKQATSNVRLVIAIVGPPGSGKSTATDALEVLLAQNKEIKVQVVPMDGFHYDNVILEQLGMTHTKGAPETFDVGGLDAVLKRLTAKNQTESIAVPVFDRNRDISLASARLIDKKTTVLLIEGNYLLLKDGPWSQLKKYFDLSVMVPCDEVTLRERLIRRWQDLNYSHQQAAAKVELNDMPNAKLIIRQSCAADMNLTWN
;
A
#
# COMPACT_ATOMS: atom_id res chain seq x y z
N MET A 1 -16.16 34.09 -16.96
CA MET A 1 -15.47 33.23 -17.94
C MET A 1 -14.33 32.54 -17.18
N ILE A 2 -14.57 31.34 -16.75
CA ILE A 2 -13.59 30.50 -16.00
C ILE A 2 -12.94 29.63 -17.06
N ASN A 3 -11.64 29.86 -17.29
CA ASN A 3 -10.84 29.05 -18.21
C ASN A 3 -10.78 27.61 -17.71
N SER A 4 -11.46 26.71 -18.40
CA SER A 4 -11.52 25.26 -18.14
C SER A 4 -10.63 24.50 -19.13
N ASP A 5 -9.33 24.74 -19.11
CA ASP A 5 -8.35 23.92 -19.85
C ASP A 5 -7.27 23.37 -18.91
N HIS A 6 -7.71 22.62 -17.88
CA HIS A 6 -6.82 21.64 -17.25
C HIS A 6 -6.99 20.32 -18.01
N GLN A 7 -6.24 20.15 -19.09
CA GLN A 7 -6.01 18.82 -19.66
C GLN A 7 -5.33 17.98 -18.60
N LEU A 8 -6.03 16.93 -18.13
CA LEU A 8 -5.45 15.93 -17.26
C LEU A 8 -4.22 15.31 -17.95
N PRO A 9 -3.11 15.09 -17.24
CA PRO A 9 -1.90 14.54 -17.83
C PRO A 9 -2.20 13.19 -18.49
N VAL A 10 -1.81 13.06 -19.75
CA VAL A 10 -1.75 11.77 -20.44
C VAL A 10 -0.58 11.03 -19.83
N ILE A 11 -0.82 9.86 -19.24
CA ILE A 11 0.24 9.02 -18.66
C ILE A 11 1.17 8.57 -19.80
N ASN A 12 2.24 9.30 -20.00
CA ASN A 12 3.37 8.81 -20.78
C ASN A 12 4.15 7.84 -19.90
N LYS A 13 4.08 6.55 -20.18
CA LYS A 13 4.91 5.54 -19.50
C LYS A 13 6.38 5.90 -19.71
N GLY A 14 6.99 6.57 -18.73
CA GLY A 14 8.41 6.93 -18.77
C GLY A 14 8.80 8.20 -18.02
N GLU A 15 7.88 9.13 -17.76
CA GLU A 15 8.13 10.28 -16.89
C GLU A 15 7.35 10.11 -15.58
N LEU A 16 8.06 10.17 -14.45
CA LEU A 16 7.47 10.17 -13.11
C LEU A 16 6.60 11.42 -12.97
N SER A 17 5.29 11.28 -13.13
CA SER A 17 4.35 12.37 -12.94
C SER A 17 4.10 12.58 -11.45
N GLU A 18 4.35 13.78 -10.94
CA GLU A 18 3.89 14.16 -9.61
C GLU A 18 2.43 14.56 -9.69
N VAL A 19 1.62 14.02 -8.80
CA VAL A 19 0.17 14.29 -8.73
C VAL A 19 -0.25 14.58 -7.29
N CYS A 20 -1.23 15.47 -7.13
CA CYS A 20 -1.92 15.61 -5.85
C CYS A 20 -3.06 14.57 -5.73
N LEU A 21 -3.63 14.45 -4.54
CA LEU A 21 -4.69 13.46 -4.27
C LEU A 21 -5.92 13.64 -5.18
N ALA A 22 -6.32 14.89 -5.45
CA ALA A 22 -7.46 15.18 -6.31
C ALA A 22 -7.22 14.80 -7.78
N GLU A 23 -6.02 15.05 -8.28
CA GLU A 23 -5.61 14.66 -9.64
C GLU A 23 -5.55 13.13 -9.77
N LEU A 24 -4.98 12.45 -8.77
CA LEU A 24 -4.95 10.98 -8.73
C LEU A 24 -6.38 10.41 -8.76
N ALA A 25 -7.29 10.95 -7.93
CA ALA A 25 -8.68 10.53 -7.93
C ALA A 25 -9.34 10.75 -9.30
N ALA A 26 -9.12 11.89 -9.94
CA ALA A 26 -9.67 12.18 -11.27
C ALA A 26 -9.15 11.21 -12.35
N ILE A 27 -7.86 10.84 -12.29
CA ILE A 27 -7.26 9.86 -13.20
C ILE A 27 -7.90 8.48 -12.99
N ILE A 28 -8.07 8.05 -11.74
CA ILE A 28 -8.69 6.78 -11.39
C ILE A 28 -10.16 6.75 -11.86
N LEU A 29 -10.92 7.79 -11.58
CA LEU A 29 -12.33 7.88 -12.00
C LEU A 29 -12.49 7.82 -13.53
N LYS A 30 -11.57 8.41 -14.28
CA LYS A 30 -11.58 8.35 -15.75
C LYS A 30 -11.28 6.95 -16.30
N GLN A 31 -10.47 6.16 -15.58
CA GLN A 31 -10.10 4.79 -15.98
C GLN A 31 -11.07 3.73 -15.44
N ALA A 32 -11.73 4.02 -14.32
CA ALA A 32 -12.67 3.08 -13.71
C ALA A 32 -13.89 2.86 -14.63
N THR A 33 -14.16 1.61 -14.93
CA THR A 33 -15.34 1.19 -15.69
C THR A 33 -16.13 0.15 -14.88
N SER A 34 -17.43 0.04 -15.12
CA SER A 34 -18.28 -0.91 -14.42
C SER A 34 -17.94 -2.38 -14.72
N ASN A 35 -17.19 -2.65 -15.80
CA ASN A 35 -17.00 -4.00 -16.34
C ASN A 35 -15.65 -4.63 -16.02
N VAL A 36 -14.65 -3.84 -15.59
CA VAL A 36 -13.30 -4.32 -15.28
C VAL A 36 -12.84 -3.70 -13.98
N ARG A 37 -12.37 -4.54 -13.06
CA ARG A 37 -11.79 -4.10 -11.80
C ARG A 37 -10.43 -3.44 -12.07
N LEU A 38 -10.31 -2.18 -11.68
CA LEU A 38 -9.05 -1.43 -11.74
C LEU A 38 -8.26 -1.67 -10.45
N VAL A 39 -7.02 -2.11 -10.55
CA VAL A 39 -6.17 -2.47 -9.41
C VAL A 39 -5.00 -1.50 -9.31
N ILE A 40 -4.92 -0.80 -8.20
CA ILE A 40 -3.95 0.28 -7.98
C ILE A 40 -3.07 -0.07 -6.78
N ALA A 41 -1.76 -0.09 -6.97
CA ALA A 41 -0.80 -0.23 -5.88
C ALA A 41 -0.46 1.14 -5.31
N ILE A 42 -0.68 1.34 -4.00
CA ILE A 42 -0.24 2.51 -3.23
C ILE A 42 0.96 2.07 -2.39
N VAL A 43 2.13 2.58 -2.74
CA VAL A 43 3.41 2.10 -2.22
C VAL A 43 4.15 3.24 -1.53
N GLY A 44 4.98 2.91 -0.56
CA GLY A 44 5.84 3.88 0.11
C GLY A 44 6.51 3.29 1.34
N PRO A 45 7.59 3.89 1.82
CA PRO A 45 8.27 3.42 3.01
C PRO A 45 7.38 3.52 4.26
N PRO A 46 7.69 2.76 5.32
CA PRO A 46 7.03 2.93 6.60
C PRO A 46 7.18 4.38 7.07
N GLY A 47 6.09 4.97 7.56
CA GLY A 47 6.09 6.39 7.98
C GLY A 47 5.84 7.41 6.85
N SER A 48 5.75 7.02 5.58
CA SER A 48 5.49 7.95 4.47
C SER A 48 4.08 8.57 4.47
N GLY A 49 3.14 7.99 5.22
CA GLY A 49 1.74 8.44 5.22
C GLY A 49 0.87 7.74 4.16
N LYS A 50 1.38 6.68 3.51
CA LYS A 50 0.64 5.97 2.46
C LYS A 50 -0.74 5.46 2.90
N SER A 51 -0.88 4.92 4.11
CA SER A 51 -2.18 4.43 4.62
C SER A 51 -3.18 5.58 4.77
N THR A 52 -2.75 6.71 5.35
CA THR A 52 -3.58 7.91 5.47
C THR A 52 -3.98 8.46 4.10
N ALA A 53 -3.04 8.47 3.14
CA ALA A 53 -3.31 8.88 1.77
C ALA A 53 -4.29 7.91 1.08
N THR A 54 -4.16 6.60 1.33
CA THR A 54 -5.07 5.57 0.81
C THR A 54 -6.48 5.73 1.35
N ASP A 55 -6.62 5.97 2.67
CA ASP A 55 -7.92 6.21 3.30
C ASP A 55 -8.58 7.47 2.75
N ALA A 56 -7.82 8.56 2.59
CA ALA A 56 -8.33 9.80 2.01
C ALA A 56 -8.74 9.61 0.54
N LEU A 57 -7.96 8.84 -0.24
CA LEU A 57 -8.29 8.50 -1.62
C LEU A 57 -9.55 7.64 -1.70
N GLU A 58 -9.71 6.65 -0.83
CA GLU A 58 -10.92 5.81 -0.74
C GLU A 58 -12.16 6.69 -0.49
N VAL A 59 -12.09 7.60 0.48
CA VAL A 59 -13.19 8.54 0.79
C VAL A 59 -13.52 9.41 -0.42
N LEU A 60 -12.52 9.94 -1.11
CA LEU A 60 -12.71 10.81 -2.27
C LEU A 60 -13.34 10.06 -3.45
N LEU A 61 -12.85 8.86 -3.75
CA LEU A 61 -13.40 8.02 -4.82
C LEU A 61 -14.82 7.55 -4.53
N ALA A 62 -15.14 7.25 -3.27
CA ALA A 62 -16.48 6.81 -2.83
C ALA A 62 -17.57 7.88 -3.00
N GLN A 63 -17.22 9.14 -3.26
CA GLN A 63 -18.19 10.19 -3.62
C GLN A 63 -18.87 9.90 -4.97
N ASN A 64 -18.20 9.17 -5.87
CA ASN A 64 -18.84 8.70 -7.10
C ASN A 64 -19.60 7.39 -6.84
N LYS A 65 -20.93 7.47 -6.91
CA LYS A 65 -21.84 6.34 -6.62
C LYS A 65 -21.80 5.21 -7.67
N GLU A 66 -21.19 5.45 -8.82
CA GLU A 66 -21.09 4.47 -9.90
C GLU A 66 -19.93 3.49 -9.69
N ILE A 67 -18.99 3.83 -8.80
CA ILE A 67 -17.86 2.96 -8.48
C ILE A 67 -17.94 2.44 -7.04
N LYS A 68 -17.42 1.26 -6.83
CA LYS A 68 -17.20 0.70 -5.51
C LYS A 68 -15.71 0.53 -5.29
N VAL A 69 -15.15 1.31 -4.38
CA VAL A 69 -13.73 1.24 -4.00
C VAL A 69 -13.56 0.45 -2.70
N GLN A 70 -12.52 -0.34 -2.61
CA GLN A 70 -12.11 -1.05 -1.38
C GLN A 70 -10.59 -1.18 -1.31
N VAL A 71 -10.08 -1.28 -0.08
CA VAL A 71 -8.64 -1.37 0.21
C VAL A 71 -8.27 -2.77 0.66
N VAL A 72 -7.16 -3.29 0.14
CA VAL A 72 -6.49 -4.50 0.63
C VAL A 72 -5.12 -4.12 1.19
N PRO A 73 -4.94 -4.14 2.51
CA PRO A 73 -3.66 -3.83 3.12
C PRO A 73 -2.70 -5.03 3.05
N MET A 74 -1.50 -4.82 2.55
CA MET A 74 -0.42 -5.81 2.57
C MET A 74 -0.08 -6.26 3.99
N ASP A 75 -0.20 -5.37 4.96
CA ASP A 75 0.13 -5.65 6.37
C ASP A 75 -0.66 -6.84 6.94
N GLY A 76 -1.85 -7.15 6.39
CA GLY A 76 -2.60 -8.35 6.76
C GLY A 76 -1.88 -9.67 6.49
N PHE A 77 -0.82 -9.65 5.70
CA PHE A 77 -0.03 -10.83 5.34
C PHE A 77 1.27 -10.96 6.15
N HIS A 78 1.43 -10.24 7.27
CA HIS A 78 2.50 -10.53 8.22
C HIS A 78 2.39 -11.96 8.73
N TYR A 79 3.53 -12.63 8.88
CA TYR A 79 3.59 -13.85 9.67
C TYR A 79 3.22 -13.57 11.13
N ASP A 80 2.54 -14.52 11.76
CA ASP A 80 2.28 -14.49 13.19
C ASP A 80 3.58 -14.60 14.00
N ASN A 81 3.59 -14.04 15.21
CA ASN A 81 4.75 -14.08 16.09
C ASN A 81 5.24 -15.51 16.36
N VAL A 82 4.33 -16.49 16.45
CA VAL A 82 4.68 -17.92 16.62
C VAL A 82 5.57 -18.42 15.47
N ILE A 83 5.27 -18.02 14.23
CA ILE A 83 6.09 -18.36 13.07
C ILE A 83 7.42 -17.61 13.10
N LEU A 84 7.40 -16.32 13.43
CA LEU A 84 8.61 -15.49 13.52
C LEU A 84 9.56 -15.99 14.61
N GLU A 85 9.05 -16.50 15.73
CA GLU A 85 9.84 -17.15 16.80
C GLU A 85 10.52 -18.42 16.29
N GLN A 86 9.78 -19.28 15.58
CA GLN A 86 10.34 -20.50 14.98
C GLN A 86 11.44 -20.21 13.96
N LEU A 87 11.31 -19.10 13.22
CA LEU A 87 12.29 -18.65 12.22
C LEU A 87 13.43 -17.80 12.81
N GLY A 88 13.36 -17.42 14.09
CA GLY A 88 14.33 -16.51 14.72
C GLY A 88 14.25 -15.06 14.21
N MET A 89 13.09 -14.63 13.69
CA MET A 89 12.91 -13.38 12.96
C MET A 89 12.03 -12.35 13.70
N THR A 90 11.74 -12.54 14.97
CA THR A 90 10.89 -11.63 15.75
C THR A 90 11.44 -10.19 15.81
N HIS A 91 12.77 -10.07 15.82
CA HIS A 91 13.45 -8.77 15.90
C HIS A 91 13.41 -7.97 14.57
N THR A 92 13.13 -8.64 13.44
CA THR A 92 13.01 -8.03 12.11
C THR A 92 11.56 -7.95 11.62
N LYS A 93 10.57 -8.20 12.50
CA LYS A 93 9.15 -8.10 12.11
C LYS A 93 8.87 -6.79 11.38
N GLY A 94 8.25 -6.90 10.20
CA GLY A 94 8.06 -5.78 9.27
C GLY A 94 9.06 -5.73 8.12
N ALA A 95 10.15 -6.54 8.15
CA ALA A 95 11.04 -6.73 7.00
C ALA A 95 10.38 -7.61 5.91
N PRO A 96 10.80 -7.52 4.64
CA PRO A 96 10.14 -8.21 3.53
C PRO A 96 9.94 -9.72 3.71
N GLU A 97 10.90 -10.39 4.35
CA GLU A 97 10.92 -11.82 4.62
C GLU A 97 9.98 -12.26 5.75
N THR A 98 9.38 -11.30 6.46
CA THR A 98 8.43 -11.56 7.56
C THR A 98 6.97 -11.55 7.12
N PHE A 99 6.73 -11.66 5.81
CA PHE A 99 5.40 -11.67 5.21
C PHE A 99 5.14 -12.93 4.39
N ASP A 100 3.90 -13.38 4.40
CA ASP A 100 3.39 -14.41 3.50
C ASP A 100 3.10 -13.80 2.11
N VAL A 101 4.16 -13.63 1.33
CA VAL A 101 4.04 -13.10 -0.05
C VAL A 101 3.28 -14.07 -0.95
N GLY A 102 3.42 -15.37 -0.73
CA GLY A 102 2.69 -16.39 -1.48
C GLY A 102 1.18 -16.32 -1.24
N GLY A 103 0.78 -16.10 0.00
CA GLY A 103 -0.63 -15.86 0.36
C GLY A 103 -1.17 -14.56 -0.26
N LEU A 104 -0.37 -13.50 -0.27
CA LEU A 104 -0.75 -12.25 -0.95
C LEU A 104 -0.90 -12.47 -2.46
N ASP A 105 0.05 -13.14 -3.13
CA ASP A 105 -0.04 -13.47 -4.56
C ASP A 105 -1.31 -14.28 -4.87
N ALA A 106 -1.61 -15.30 -4.07
CA ALA A 106 -2.80 -16.14 -4.23
C ALA A 106 -4.10 -15.31 -4.08
N VAL A 107 -4.13 -14.39 -3.13
CA VAL A 107 -5.29 -13.49 -2.93
C VAL A 107 -5.42 -12.51 -4.09
N LEU A 108 -4.33 -11.87 -4.52
CA LEU A 108 -4.34 -10.95 -5.66
C LEU A 108 -4.78 -11.67 -6.95
N LYS A 109 -4.29 -12.87 -7.19
CA LYS A 109 -4.71 -13.70 -8.33
C LYS A 109 -6.23 -13.95 -8.33
N ARG A 110 -6.82 -14.23 -7.16
CA ARG A 110 -8.28 -14.39 -7.02
C ARG A 110 -9.01 -13.07 -7.24
N LEU A 111 -8.51 -11.97 -6.64
CA LEU A 111 -9.14 -10.64 -6.74
C LEU A 111 -9.11 -10.06 -8.15
N THR A 112 -8.12 -10.42 -8.98
CA THR A 112 -7.96 -9.95 -10.36
C THR A 112 -8.51 -10.93 -11.40
N ALA A 113 -9.07 -12.07 -10.97
CA ALA A 113 -9.65 -13.04 -11.90
C ALA A 113 -10.82 -12.42 -12.68
N LYS A 114 -10.88 -12.73 -13.97
CA LYS A 114 -12.04 -12.39 -14.81
C LYS A 114 -13.26 -13.18 -14.32
N ASN A 115 -14.43 -12.55 -14.36
CA ASN A 115 -15.71 -13.18 -13.96
C ASN A 115 -15.77 -13.52 -12.45
N GLN A 116 -15.41 -12.57 -11.61
CA GLN A 116 -15.54 -12.71 -10.15
C GLN A 116 -17.00 -12.95 -9.75
N THR A 117 -17.32 -14.13 -9.26
CA THR A 117 -18.68 -14.52 -8.86
C THR A 117 -18.94 -14.36 -7.36
N GLU A 118 -17.87 -14.36 -6.56
CA GLU A 118 -17.94 -14.35 -5.10
C GLU A 118 -17.13 -13.21 -4.48
N SER A 119 -17.55 -12.77 -3.30
CA SER A 119 -16.74 -11.88 -2.47
C SER A 119 -15.57 -12.65 -1.86
N ILE A 120 -14.42 -11.99 -1.70
CA ILE A 120 -13.18 -12.62 -1.24
C ILE A 120 -12.82 -12.05 0.12
N ALA A 121 -12.69 -12.92 1.12
CA ALA A 121 -12.17 -12.53 2.42
C ALA A 121 -10.64 -12.37 2.36
N VAL A 122 -10.15 -11.28 2.96
CA VAL A 122 -8.73 -10.95 3.07
C VAL A 122 -8.36 -10.69 4.53
N PRO A 123 -7.09 -10.93 4.92
CA PRO A 123 -6.64 -10.63 6.27
C PRO A 123 -6.45 -9.13 6.47
N VAL A 124 -6.46 -8.71 7.74
CA VAL A 124 -6.15 -7.33 8.16
C VAL A 124 -5.22 -7.40 9.39
N PHE A 125 -4.24 -6.52 9.44
CA PHE A 125 -3.33 -6.44 10.59
C PHE A 125 -3.93 -5.57 11.69
N ASP A 126 -4.06 -6.15 12.88
CA ASP A 126 -4.44 -5.41 14.09
C ASP A 126 -3.17 -4.89 14.78
N ARG A 127 -2.93 -3.59 14.66
CA ARG A 127 -1.73 -2.95 15.22
C ARG A 127 -1.69 -2.95 16.75
N ASN A 128 -2.86 -2.93 17.40
CA ASN A 128 -2.93 -2.92 18.87
C ASN A 128 -2.56 -4.28 19.47
N ARG A 129 -2.90 -5.35 18.75
CA ARG A 129 -2.61 -6.73 19.16
C ARG A 129 -1.32 -7.27 18.53
N ASP A 130 -0.78 -6.56 17.54
CA ASP A 130 0.39 -6.96 16.75
C ASP A 130 0.22 -8.32 16.04
N ILE A 131 -1.00 -8.59 15.51
CA ILE A 131 -1.37 -9.85 14.83
C ILE A 131 -2.12 -9.62 13.54
N SER A 132 -1.99 -10.56 12.60
CA SER A 132 -2.83 -10.65 11.42
C SER A 132 -4.12 -11.39 11.73
N LEU A 133 -5.26 -10.77 11.46
CA LEU A 133 -6.58 -11.37 11.62
C LEU A 133 -7.01 -11.95 10.28
N ALA A 134 -7.12 -13.28 10.21
CA ALA A 134 -7.58 -13.97 9.02
C ALA A 134 -9.03 -13.59 8.70
N SER A 135 -9.34 -13.40 7.40
CA SER A 135 -10.71 -13.15 6.92
C SER A 135 -11.40 -11.95 7.58
N ALA A 136 -10.63 -10.93 7.96
CA ALA A 136 -11.14 -9.77 8.71
C ALA A 136 -11.77 -8.67 7.82
N ARG A 137 -11.61 -8.77 6.50
CA ARG A 137 -12.25 -7.87 5.53
C ARG A 137 -12.79 -8.66 4.36
N LEU A 138 -13.99 -8.28 3.90
CA LEU A 138 -14.62 -8.89 2.73
C LEU A 138 -14.55 -7.92 1.55
N ILE A 139 -13.85 -8.32 0.50
CA ILE A 139 -13.83 -7.59 -0.77
C ILE A 139 -15.00 -8.06 -1.61
N ASP A 140 -15.91 -7.16 -1.88
CA ASP A 140 -17.14 -7.45 -2.61
C ASP A 140 -16.82 -7.77 -4.08
N LYS A 141 -17.57 -8.73 -4.64
CA LYS A 141 -17.46 -9.08 -6.07
C LYS A 141 -17.75 -7.90 -7.01
N LYS A 142 -18.54 -6.91 -6.56
CA LYS A 142 -18.89 -5.70 -7.31
C LYS A 142 -17.87 -4.57 -7.15
N THR A 143 -16.75 -4.79 -6.43
CA THR A 143 -15.71 -3.77 -6.30
C THR A 143 -15.11 -3.48 -7.66
N THR A 144 -15.15 -2.22 -8.08
CA THR A 144 -14.65 -1.74 -9.38
C THR A 144 -13.25 -1.15 -9.27
N VAL A 145 -12.89 -0.57 -8.12
CA VAL A 145 -11.55 -0.04 -7.84
C VAL A 145 -10.99 -0.72 -6.60
N LEU A 146 -9.83 -1.31 -6.74
CA LEU A 146 -9.12 -2.00 -5.66
C LEU A 146 -7.81 -1.29 -5.37
N LEU A 147 -7.68 -0.74 -4.17
CA LEU A 147 -6.45 -0.12 -3.70
C LEU A 147 -5.66 -1.16 -2.91
N ILE A 148 -4.51 -1.57 -3.41
CA ILE A 148 -3.58 -2.45 -2.70
C ILE A 148 -2.53 -1.56 -2.03
N GLU A 149 -2.53 -1.51 -0.70
CA GLU A 149 -1.63 -0.65 0.05
C GLU A 149 -0.52 -1.49 0.68
N GLY A 150 0.75 -1.08 0.50
CA GLY A 150 1.86 -1.77 1.14
C GLY A 150 3.25 -1.23 0.82
N ASN A 151 4.21 -1.62 1.67
CA ASN A 151 5.58 -1.16 1.57
C ASN A 151 6.33 -1.78 0.37
N TYR A 152 6.15 -3.10 0.14
CA TYR A 152 7.03 -3.91 -0.69
C TYR A 152 6.47 -4.28 -2.06
N LEU A 153 5.30 -3.76 -2.42
CA LEU A 153 4.54 -4.16 -3.61
C LEU A 153 5.30 -3.91 -4.94
N LEU A 154 6.31 -3.05 -4.94
CA LEU A 154 7.12 -2.72 -6.12
C LEU A 154 8.60 -3.13 -5.97
N LEU A 155 8.97 -3.96 -4.99
CA LEU A 155 10.35 -4.46 -4.91
C LEU A 155 10.73 -5.20 -6.20
N LYS A 156 11.97 -4.96 -6.67
CA LYS A 156 12.50 -5.51 -7.93
C LYS A 156 12.82 -6.98 -7.85
N ASP A 157 13.21 -7.44 -6.65
CA ASP A 157 13.79 -8.75 -6.45
C ASP A 157 12.93 -9.66 -5.57
N GLY A 158 13.23 -10.94 -5.62
CA GLY A 158 12.58 -11.96 -4.81
C GLY A 158 11.10 -12.17 -5.17
N PRO A 159 10.33 -12.77 -4.26
CA PRO A 159 8.92 -13.12 -4.52
C PRO A 159 8.03 -11.88 -4.71
N TRP A 160 8.40 -10.74 -4.16
CA TRP A 160 7.67 -9.48 -4.29
C TRP A 160 7.59 -8.98 -5.73
N SER A 161 8.64 -9.21 -6.54
CA SER A 161 8.70 -8.77 -7.94
C SER A 161 7.58 -9.35 -8.81
N GLN A 162 7.00 -10.50 -8.40
CA GLN A 162 5.92 -11.17 -9.11
C GLN A 162 4.56 -10.46 -8.95
N LEU A 163 4.42 -9.55 -7.97
CA LEU A 163 3.14 -8.89 -7.70
C LEU A 163 2.81 -7.78 -8.70
N LYS A 164 3.83 -7.17 -9.33
CA LYS A 164 3.64 -6.06 -10.30
C LYS A 164 2.66 -6.41 -11.42
N LYS A 165 2.57 -7.68 -11.82
CA LYS A 165 1.66 -8.16 -12.86
C LYS A 165 0.16 -7.94 -12.57
N TYR A 166 -0.20 -7.69 -11.30
CA TYR A 166 -1.59 -7.48 -10.88
C TYR A 166 -2.01 -6.03 -10.90
N PHE A 167 -1.07 -5.08 -11.03
CA PHE A 167 -1.36 -3.66 -10.88
C PHE A 167 -1.53 -3.00 -12.26
N ASP A 168 -2.67 -2.35 -12.45
CA ASP A 168 -2.95 -1.53 -13.63
C ASP A 168 -2.28 -0.16 -13.52
N LEU A 169 -2.15 0.34 -12.26
CA LEU A 169 -1.49 1.59 -11.92
C LEU A 169 -0.73 1.42 -10.60
N SER A 170 0.44 2.03 -10.52
CA SER A 170 1.26 2.07 -9.31
C SER A 170 1.58 3.51 -8.91
N VAL A 171 1.41 3.81 -7.62
CA VAL A 171 1.59 5.15 -7.05
C VAL A 171 2.55 5.06 -5.88
N MET A 172 3.64 5.81 -5.93
CA MET A 172 4.58 5.96 -4.82
C MET A 172 4.17 7.16 -3.97
N VAL A 173 4.19 6.98 -2.65
CA VAL A 173 4.09 8.06 -1.66
C VAL A 173 5.51 8.32 -1.14
N PRO A 174 6.27 9.23 -1.78
CA PRO A 174 7.65 9.50 -1.40
C PRO A 174 7.69 10.24 -0.06
N CYS A 175 8.76 10.04 0.67
CA CYS A 175 9.04 10.79 1.88
C CYS A 175 10.56 10.78 2.12
N ASP A 176 11.13 11.89 2.57
CA ASP A 176 12.54 11.99 2.88
C ASP A 176 12.91 11.25 4.19
N GLU A 177 14.18 10.86 4.32
CA GLU A 177 14.64 10.05 5.46
C GLU A 177 14.52 10.78 6.81
N VAL A 178 14.59 12.10 6.85
CA VAL A 178 14.48 12.89 8.09
C VAL A 178 13.04 12.83 8.58
N THR A 179 12.10 13.17 7.73
CA THR A 179 10.66 13.11 8.03
C THR A 179 10.21 11.67 8.39
N LEU A 180 10.71 10.65 7.67
CA LEU A 180 10.42 9.25 8.02
C LEU A 180 10.88 8.92 9.43
N ARG A 181 12.12 9.25 9.79
CA ARG A 181 12.68 9.00 11.12
C ARG A 181 11.84 9.63 12.22
N GLU A 182 11.49 10.91 12.07
CA GLU A 182 10.68 11.64 13.03
C GLU A 182 9.30 11.01 13.22
N ARG A 183 8.61 10.70 12.12
CA ARG A 183 7.28 10.07 12.15
C ARG A 183 7.32 8.67 12.78
N LEU A 184 8.35 7.89 12.48
CA LEU A 184 8.52 6.54 13.03
C LEU A 184 8.84 6.57 14.52
N ILE A 185 9.71 7.48 14.98
CA ILE A 185 9.98 7.67 16.42
C ILE A 185 8.69 8.05 17.15
N ARG A 186 7.94 9.01 16.63
CA ARG A 186 6.65 9.41 17.22
C ARG A 186 5.69 8.23 17.31
N ARG A 187 5.56 7.44 16.25
CA ARG A 187 4.70 6.25 16.21
C ARG A 187 5.04 5.25 17.33
N TRP A 188 6.32 5.00 17.60
CA TRP A 188 6.72 4.13 18.72
C TRP A 188 6.46 4.75 20.08
N GLN A 189 6.62 6.08 20.20
CA GLN A 189 6.28 6.81 21.43
C GLN A 189 4.76 6.74 21.72
N ASP A 190 3.91 6.84 20.71
CA ASP A 190 2.45 6.68 20.83
C ASP A 190 2.06 5.27 21.31
N LEU A 191 2.95 4.28 21.11
CA LEU A 191 2.85 2.92 21.66
C LEU A 191 3.54 2.75 23.02
N ASN A 192 3.79 3.86 23.76
CA ASN A 192 4.39 3.91 25.08
C ASN A 192 5.88 3.50 25.18
N TYR A 193 6.62 3.52 24.06
CA TYR A 193 8.08 3.38 24.12
C TYR A 193 8.73 4.70 24.53
N SER A 194 9.81 4.63 25.32
CA SER A 194 10.64 5.83 25.60
C SER A 194 11.29 6.30 24.29
N HIS A 195 11.69 7.57 24.22
CA HIS A 195 12.38 8.11 23.04
C HIS A 195 13.60 7.28 22.64
N GLN A 196 14.41 6.86 23.62
CA GLN A 196 15.60 6.03 23.37
C GLN A 196 15.24 4.66 22.78
N GLN A 197 14.22 4.00 23.33
CA GLN A 197 13.73 2.71 22.80
C GLN A 197 13.14 2.86 21.39
N ALA A 198 12.35 3.91 21.16
CA ALA A 198 11.77 4.22 19.87
C ALA A 198 12.87 4.48 18.83
N ALA A 199 13.86 5.34 19.16
CA ALA A 199 14.98 5.61 18.26
C ALA A 199 15.77 4.34 17.91
N ALA A 200 16.06 3.48 18.89
CA ALA A 200 16.75 2.20 18.65
C ALA A 200 15.96 1.28 17.70
N LYS A 201 14.64 1.13 17.89
CA LYS A 201 13.79 0.34 16.97
C LYS A 201 13.79 0.92 15.56
N VAL A 202 13.68 2.24 15.44
CA VAL A 202 13.67 2.92 14.14
C VAL A 202 15.00 2.70 13.41
N GLU A 203 16.14 2.88 14.06
CA GLU A 203 17.44 2.70 13.42
C GLU A 203 17.77 1.23 13.10
N LEU A 204 17.32 0.28 13.94
CA LEU A 204 17.64 -1.14 13.75
C LEU A 204 16.70 -1.84 12.76
N ASN A 205 15.47 -1.39 12.59
CA ASN A 205 14.50 -2.07 11.75
C ASN A 205 13.78 -1.15 10.76
N ASP A 206 13.12 -0.07 11.21
CA ASP A 206 12.25 0.71 10.32
C ASP A 206 13.05 1.44 9.23
N MET A 207 14.17 2.08 9.57
CA MET A 207 15.01 2.81 8.60
C MET A 207 15.72 1.91 7.59
N PRO A 208 16.28 0.73 7.96
CA PRO A 208 16.73 -0.26 6.99
C PRO A 208 15.66 -0.64 5.98
N ASN A 209 14.43 -0.91 6.44
CA ASN A 209 13.30 -1.23 5.57
C ASN A 209 12.89 -0.05 4.68
N ALA A 210 12.86 1.18 5.21
CA ALA A 210 12.59 2.38 4.42
C ALA A 210 13.62 2.58 3.31
N LYS A 211 14.92 2.45 3.62
CA LYS A 211 16.02 2.55 2.64
C LYS A 211 15.96 1.45 1.58
N LEU A 212 15.59 0.23 1.96
CA LEU A 212 15.36 -0.85 1.02
C LEU A 212 14.31 -0.47 -0.03
N ILE A 213 13.15 0.04 0.42
CA ILE A 213 12.06 0.43 -0.46
C ILE A 213 12.49 1.57 -1.39
N ILE A 214 13.14 2.60 -0.86
CA ILE A 214 13.61 3.75 -1.64
C ILE A 214 14.60 3.32 -2.73
N ARG A 215 15.49 2.38 -2.44
CA ARG A 215 16.57 1.98 -3.35
C ARG A 215 16.20 0.84 -4.29
N GLN A 216 15.33 -0.08 -3.85
CA GLN A 216 15.11 -1.34 -4.55
C GLN A 216 13.69 -1.50 -5.11
N SER A 217 12.83 -0.50 -5.01
CA SER A 217 11.55 -0.52 -5.73
C SER A 217 11.74 -0.20 -7.21
N CYS A 218 10.91 -0.81 -8.06
CA CYS A 218 10.70 -0.33 -9.42
C CYS A 218 10.15 1.09 -9.38
N ALA A 219 10.39 1.85 -10.45
CA ALA A 219 9.68 3.11 -10.63
C ALA A 219 8.16 2.85 -10.64
N ALA A 220 7.44 3.65 -9.86
CA ALA A 220 5.99 3.71 -9.94
C ALA A 220 5.56 4.51 -11.18
N ASP A 221 4.30 4.38 -11.59
CA ASP A 221 3.75 5.17 -12.70
C ASP A 221 3.57 6.64 -12.27
N MET A 222 3.35 6.90 -10.98
CA MET A 222 3.15 8.25 -10.43
C MET A 222 3.75 8.38 -9.03
N ASN A 223 4.12 9.61 -8.67
CA ASN A 223 4.43 10.01 -7.29
C ASN A 223 3.27 10.85 -6.75
N LEU A 224 2.72 10.46 -5.60
CA LEU A 224 1.69 11.22 -4.90
C LEU A 224 2.36 12.23 -3.96
N THR A 225 2.16 13.52 -4.22
CA THR A 225 2.50 14.57 -3.27
C THR A 225 1.49 14.55 -2.13
N TRP A 226 1.93 14.11 -0.95
CA TRP A 226 1.13 13.96 0.25
C TRP A 226 1.85 14.57 1.45
N ASN A 227 1.27 15.60 2.07
CA ASN A 227 1.84 16.34 3.22
C ASN A 227 1.05 16.06 4.50
#